data_11037c385be510a9418c49bd7bdcb14e
#
_entry.id   11037c385be510a9418c49bd7bdcb14e
#
_cell.length_a   1.000
_cell.length_b   1.000
_cell.length_c   1.000
_cell.angle_alpha   90.00
_cell.angle_beta   90.00
_cell.angle_gamma   90.00
#
_symmetry.space_group_name_H-M   'P 1'
#
loop_
_entity.id
_entity.type
_entity.pdbx_description
1 polymer ?
#
loop_
_entity_poly.entity_id
_entity_poly.type
_entity_poly.pdbx_seq_one_letter_code
_entity_poly.pdbx_strand_id
1 'polypeptide(L)'
;VLFRSFPNTTATKIEEVADGLKVTTKRSWAWCGRKRSFFAKEVIVAAGTYNTQKLLHKMKDKKVLPKLSDHLGKLSRTNSEALTGAIMPDTSIDFSRGSAITSSFFPDENTHVEPVRYGVGSNLMGLLQTIRTDGWSSKERRRDWRRKFLANPKLIGKILDVRKWSQRTVIALVMQNVDSSVSVSGKRGLFGFRL
;
A
#
# COMPACT_ATOMS: atom_id res chain seq x y z
N VAL A 1 21.22 16.93 -17.99
CA VAL A 1 20.11 17.25 -17.04
C VAL A 1 20.63 17.05 -15.63
N LEU A 2 20.66 18.11 -14.84
CA LEU A 2 21.06 18.03 -13.43
C LEU A 2 19.86 17.58 -12.60
N PHE A 3 19.89 16.35 -12.11
CA PHE A 3 18.93 15.81 -11.18
C PHE A 3 19.36 16.12 -9.74
N ARG A 4 18.48 16.69 -8.91
CA ARG A 4 18.74 16.96 -7.50
C ARG A 4 17.70 16.28 -6.63
N SER A 5 18.13 15.38 -5.76
CA SER A 5 17.28 14.69 -4.80
C SER A 5 17.39 15.30 -3.39
N PHE A 6 16.28 15.38 -2.67
CA PHE A 6 16.22 15.84 -1.29
C PHE A 6 15.65 14.73 -0.41
N PRO A 7 16.46 13.79 0.06
CA PRO A 7 16.00 12.69 0.91
C PRO A 7 15.47 13.23 2.25
N ASN A 8 14.69 12.42 2.95
CA ASN A 8 14.09 12.75 4.25
C ASN A 8 13.31 14.08 4.25
N THR A 9 12.65 14.40 3.12
CA THR A 9 11.94 15.65 2.94
C THR A 9 10.51 15.38 2.51
N THR A 10 9.54 15.75 3.36
CA THR A 10 8.11 15.52 3.14
C THR A 10 7.44 16.78 2.63
N ALA A 11 6.80 16.74 1.46
CA ALA A 11 5.95 17.82 0.97
C ALA A 11 4.69 17.91 1.83
N THR A 12 4.36 19.12 2.30
CA THR A 12 3.23 19.36 3.20
C THR A 12 2.19 20.31 2.64
N LYS A 13 2.58 21.14 1.66
CA LYS A 13 1.72 22.12 1.00
C LYS A 13 2.24 22.40 -0.40
N ILE A 14 1.32 22.58 -1.34
CA ILE A 14 1.57 23.12 -2.68
C ILE A 14 0.62 24.30 -2.84
N GLU A 15 1.09 25.44 -3.28
CA GLU A 15 0.31 26.65 -3.47
C GLU A 15 0.70 27.37 -4.76
N GLU A 16 -0.29 28.00 -5.41
CA GLU A 16 -0.04 28.87 -6.56
C GLU A 16 0.63 30.17 -6.09
N VAL A 17 1.61 30.65 -6.82
CA VAL A 17 2.30 31.94 -6.63
C VAL A 17 2.38 32.64 -7.98
N ALA A 18 2.79 33.92 -8.02
CA ALA A 18 2.78 34.71 -9.24
C ALA A 18 3.44 34.04 -10.43
N ASP A 19 4.59 33.41 -10.23
CA ASP A 19 5.39 32.79 -11.33
C ASP A 19 5.44 31.26 -11.27
N GLY A 20 4.38 30.60 -10.80
CA GLY A 20 4.31 29.15 -10.77
C GLY A 20 3.78 28.57 -9.47
N LEU A 21 4.48 27.61 -8.91
CA LEU A 21 4.06 26.85 -7.74
C LEU A 21 5.14 26.87 -6.65
N LYS A 22 4.70 27.00 -5.40
CA LYS A 22 5.56 26.87 -4.23
C LYS A 22 5.23 25.59 -3.48
N VAL A 23 6.24 24.74 -3.28
CA VAL A 23 6.14 23.51 -2.51
C VAL A 23 6.78 23.72 -1.14
N THR A 24 5.98 23.69 -0.09
CA THR A 24 6.48 23.75 1.30
C THR A 24 6.73 22.33 1.79
N THR A 25 7.89 22.13 2.38
CA THR A 25 8.33 20.85 2.90
C THR A 25 8.75 20.92 4.36
N LYS A 26 8.83 19.79 5.00
CA LYS A 26 9.46 19.62 6.33
C LYS A 26 10.37 18.39 6.33
N ARG A 27 11.32 18.34 7.24
CA ARG A 27 12.11 17.13 7.47
C ARG A 27 11.20 15.97 7.90
N SER A 28 11.33 14.83 7.25
CA SER A 28 10.61 13.61 7.64
C SER A 28 11.05 13.18 9.04
N TRP A 29 10.12 12.60 9.82
CA TRP A 29 10.36 12.11 11.18
C TRP A 29 10.78 13.15 12.23
N ALA A 30 10.88 14.42 11.88
CA ALA A 30 11.15 15.48 12.85
C ALA A 30 9.84 16.03 13.43
N TRP A 31 9.69 16.01 14.74
CA TRP A 31 8.52 16.55 15.43
C TRP A 31 8.42 18.08 15.23
N CYS A 32 9.57 18.77 15.33
CA CYS A 32 9.74 20.21 15.08
C CYS A 32 10.75 20.43 13.94
N GLY A 33 10.38 20.05 12.71
CA GLY A 33 11.27 20.18 11.56
C GLY A 33 11.23 21.58 10.94
N ARG A 34 12.41 22.14 10.61
CA ARG A 34 12.53 23.38 9.86
C ARG A 34 11.83 23.23 8.50
N LYS A 35 10.95 24.17 8.18
CA LYS A 35 10.29 24.23 6.87
C LYS A 35 11.25 24.75 5.81
N ARG A 36 11.18 24.15 4.62
CA ARG A 36 11.83 24.65 3.40
C ARG A 36 10.79 24.86 2.33
N SER A 37 11.05 25.77 1.41
CA SER A 37 10.21 26.01 0.24
C SER A 37 11.02 25.83 -1.03
N PHE A 38 10.39 25.21 -2.03
CA PHE A 38 10.90 25.07 -3.38
C PHE A 38 9.93 25.77 -4.32
N PHE A 39 10.46 26.43 -5.34
CA PHE A 39 9.68 27.13 -6.37
C PHE A 39 9.91 26.42 -7.70
N ALA A 40 8.85 26.22 -8.46
CA ALA A 40 8.88 25.60 -9.76
C ALA A 40 7.73 26.09 -10.64
N LYS A 41 7.92 26.11 -11.95
CA LYS A 41 6.84 26.40 -12.90
C LYS A 41 5.79 25.30 -12.91
N GLU A 42 6.22 24.06 -12.75
CA GLU A 42 5.39 22.87 -12.76
C GLU A 42 5.77 21.94 -11.59
N VAL A 43 4.81 21.17 -11.08
CA VAL A 43 5.00 20.19 -10.02
C VAL A 43 4.30 18.88 -10.39
N ILE A 44 5.07 17.80 -10.45
CA ILE A 44 4.55 16.46 -10.62
C ILE A 44 4.38 15.82 -9.24
N VAL A 45 3.14 15.45 -8.88
CA VAL A 45 2.83 14.80 -7.61
C VAL A 45 2.83 13.28 -7.81
N ALA A 46 3.91 12.62 -7.42
CA ALA A 46 4.14 11.18 -7.58
C ALA A 46 4.37 10.49 -6.22
N ALA A 47 3.54 10.78 -5.22
CA ALA A 47 3.70 10.31 -3.85
C ALA A 47 2.95 8.99 -3.54
N GLY A 48 2.61 8.23 -4.56
CA GLY A 48 1.77 7.03 -4.47
C GLY A 48 0.29 7.38 -4.27
N THR A 49 -0.59 6.44 -4.51
CA THR A 49 -2.05 6.64 -4.54
C THR A 49 -2.58 7.29 -3.26
N TYR A 50 -2.20 6.76 -2.10
CA TYR A 50 -2.67 7.26 -0.81
C TYR A 50 -2.14 8.65 -0.48
N ASN A 51 -0.82 8.86 -0.56
CA ASN A 51 -0.22 10.12 -0.13
C ASN A 51 -0.49 11.27 -1.11
N THR A 52 -0.55 10.99 -2.40
CA THR A 52 -0.96 11.96 -3.43
C THR A 52 -2.36 12.46 -3.13
N GLN A 53 -3.32 11.57 -2.95
CA GLN A 53 -4.70 11.94 -2.63
C GLN A 53 -4.79 12.67 -1.30
N LYS A 54 -4.10 12.19 -0.26
CA LYS A 54 -4.08 12.86 1.05
C LYS A 54 -3.58 14.30 0.97
N LEU A 55 -2.51 14.53 0.20
CA LEU A 55 -1.96 15.86 0.01
C LEU A 55 -2.97 16.76 -0.73
N LEU A 56 -3.51 16.31 -1.85
CA LEU A 56 -4.42 17.09 -2.69
C LEU A 56 -5.76 17.36 -1.99
N HIS A 57 -6.37 16.38 -1.35
CA HIS A 57 -7.58 16.60 -0.54
C HIS A 57 -7.36 17.61 0.58
N LYS A 58 -6.19 17.55 1.24
CA LYS A 58 -5.81 18.52 2.27
C LYS A 58 -5.65 19.93 1.69
N MET A 59 -5.12 20.08 0.47
CA MET A 59 -5.00 21.37 -0.21
C MET A 59 -6.37 21.92 -0.60
N LYS A 60 -7.26 21.05 -1.10
CA LYS A 60 -8.65 21.39 -1.43
C LYS A 60 -9.43 21.86 -0.19
N ASP A 61 -9.38 21.08 0.89
CA ASP A 61 -10.03 21.40 2.17
C ASP A 61 -9.55 22.74 2.76
N LYS A 62 -8.27 23.07 2.60
CA LYS A 62 -7.69 24.34 3.02
C LYS A 62 -7.87 25.48 2.03
N LYS A 63 -8.55 25.26 0.90
CA LYS A 63 -8.72 26.21 -0.20
C LYS A 63 -7.39 26.78 -0.73
N VAL A 64 -6.31 26.01 -0.67
CA VAL A 64 -4.97 26.42 -1.12
C VAL A 64 -4.83 26.22 -2.62
N LEU A 65 -5.47 25.17 -3.17
CA LEU A 65 -5.60 24.88 -4.60
C LEU A 65 -7.09 24.85 -4.95
N PRO A 66 -7.74 26.00 -5.14
CA PRO A 66 -9.20 26.08 -5.30
C PRO A 66 -9.70 25.47 -6.62
N LYS A 67 -8.82 25.37 -7.64
CA LYS A 67 -9.15 24.81 -8.95
C LYS A 67 -9.09 23.28 -9.02
N LEU A 68 -8.80 22.59 -7.89
CA LEU A 68 -8.83 21.12 -7.86
C LEU A 68 -10.24 20.61 -8.13
N SER A 69 -10.34 19.73 -9.11
CA SER A 69 -11.60 19.13 -9.56
C SER A 69 -12.38 18.44 -8.44
N ASP A 70 -13.70 18.46 -8.54
CA ASP A 70 -14.60 17.67 -7.67
C ASP A 70 -14.59 16.17 -7.97
N HIS A 71 -13.88 15.76 -9.02
CA HIS A 71 -13.56 14.37 -9.30
C HIS A 71 -12.38 13.84 -8.50
N LEU A 72 -11.65 14.69 -7.75
CA LEU A 72 -10.57 14.24 -6.88
C LEU A 72 -11.08 13.16 -5.91
N GLY A 73 -10.46 11.99 -5.98
CA GLY A 73 -10.81 10.82 -5.18
C GLY A 73 -11.95 9.96 -5.73
N LYS A 74 -12.66 10.37 -6.79
CA LYS A 74 -13.62 9.52 -7.47
C LYS A 74 -12.89 8.54 -8.39
N LEU A 75 -13.42 7.33 -8.52
CA LEU A 75 -12.87 6.28 -9.39
C LEU A 75 -11.37 6.02 -9.15
N SER A 76 -10.95 6.07 -7.90
CA SER A 76 -9.57 5.73 -7.54
C SER A 76 -9.34 4.24 -7.73
N ARG A 77 -8.33 3.88 -8.50
CA ARG A 77 -8.01 2.50 -8.82
C ARG A 77 -6.67 2.11 -8.21
N THR A 78 -6.56 0.85 -7.86
CA THR A 78 -5.32 0.17 -7.53
C THR A 78 -5.11 -0.97 -8.52
N ASN A 79 -4.05 -1.74 -8.39
CA ASN A 79 -3.84 -2.97 -9.17
C ASN A 79 -4.74 -4.14 -8.73
N SER A 80 -5.74 -3.89 -7.87
CA SER A 80 -6.64 -4.93 -7.33
C SER A 80 -5.90 -6.14 -6.77
N GLU A 81 -4.80 -5.88 -6.07
CA GLU A 81 -3.87 -6.87 -5.60
C GLU A 81 -4.40 -7.65 -4.41
N ALA A 82 -4.27 -8.96 -4.49
CA ALA A 82 -4.47 -9.88 -3.38
C ALA A 82 -3.19 -10.68 -3.14
N LEU A 83 -2.78 -10.77 -1.88
CA LEU A 83 -1.67 -11.62 -1.45
C LEU A 83 -2.22 -12.96 -0.95
N THR A 84 -1.81 -14.02 -1.58
CA THR A 84 -2.12 -15.39 -1.12
C THR A 84 -0.83 -16.19 -1.05
N GLY A 85 -0.83 -17.30 -0.30
CA GLY A 85 0.39 -18.09 -0.18
C GLY A 85 0.15 -19.47 0.43
N ALA A 86 1.17 -20.29 0.32
CA ALA A 86 1.22 -21.60 0.92
C ALA A 86 2.48 -21.72 1.80
N ILE A 87 2.31 -22.36 2.96
CA ILE A 87 3.40 -22.62 3.91
C ILE A 87 3.72 -24.11 3.86
N MET A 88 4.95 -24.43 3.51
CA MET A 88 5.45 -25.80 3.56
C MET A 88 5.65 -26.26 5.01
N PRO A 89 5.45 -27.53 5.31
CA PRO A 89 5.67 -28.08 6.65
C PRO A 89 7.14 -28.07 7.06
N ASP A 90 8.04 -28.12 6.11
CA ASP A 90 9.48 -28.20 6.31
C ASP A 90 10.27 -27.20 5.45
N THR A 91 11.58 -27.31 5.45
CA THR A 91 12.52 -26.47 4.68
C THR A 91 13.30 -27.29 3.64
N SER A 92 12.75 -28.36 3.13
CA SER A 92 13.36 -29.18 2.05
C SER A 92 13.62 -28.34 0.80
N ILE A 93 12.75 -27.36 0.56
CA ILE A 93 12.94 -26.30 -0.44
C ILE A 93 13.03 -24.97 0.29
N ASP A 94 14.09 -24.22 0.00
CA ASP A 94 14.30 -22.86 0.56
C ASP A 94 13.78 -21.79 -0.40
N PHE A 95 12.57 -21.29 -0.12
CA PHE A 95 11.92 -20.26 -0.94
C PHE A 95 12.48 -18.85 -0.73
N SER A 96 13.37 -18.62 0.24
CA SER A 96 13.95 -17.30 0.51
C SER A 96 15.07 -16.93 -0.44
N ARG A 97 15.54 -17.86 -1.28
CA ARG A 97 16.67 -17.65 -2.20
C ARG A 97 16.19 -17.06 -3.53
N GLY A 98 16.96 -16.11 -4.05
CA GLY A 98 16.75 -15.45 -5.34
C GLY A 98 16.15 -14.05 -5.22
N SER A 99 15.81 -13.46 -6.36
CA SER A 99 15.19 -12.12 -6.41
C SER A 99 13.77 -12.15 -5.85
N ALA A 100 13.32 -11.01 -5.34
CA ALA A 100 12.00 -10.89 -4.71
C ALA A 100 10.86 -11.29 -5.67
N ILE A 101 10.92 -10.84 -6.91
CA ILE A 101 9.99 -11.19 -7.99
C ILE A 101 10.83 -11.62 -9.19
N THR A 102 10.57 -12.82 -9.73
CA THR A 102 11.41 -13.39 -10.81
C THR A 102 10.66 -13.81 -12.06
N SER A 103 9.36 -13.98 -11.96
CA SER A 103 8.54 -14.50 -13.05
C SER A 103 7.11 -14.04 -12.90
N SER A 104 6.33 -14.21 -13.94
CA SER A 104 4.90 -13.95 -13.92
C SER A 104 4.19 -14.93 -14.85
N PHE A 105 2.91 -15.15 -14.61
CA PHE A 105 2.03 -15.87 -15.51
C PHE A 105 0.62 -15.29 -15.48
N PHE A 106 -0.11 -15.55 -16.54
CA PHE A 106 -1.47 -15.06 -16.76
C PHE A 106 -2.41 -16.26 -16.87
N PRO A 107 -3.16 -16.61 -15.81
CA PRO A 107 -4.12 -17.71 -15.86
C PRO A 107 -5.34 -17.37 -16.76
N ASP A 108 -5.63 -16.09 -16.95
CA ASP A 108 -6.65 -15.54 -17.85
C ASP A 108 -6.27 -14.12 -18.28
N GLU A 109 -7.06 -13.52 -19.17
CA GLU A 109 -6.83 -12.18 -19.75
C GLU A 109 -6.75 -11.06 -18.72
N ASN A 110 -7.39 -11.22 -17.58
CA ASN A 110 -7.56 -10.18 -16.57
C ASN A 110 -6.74 -10.43 -15.31
N THR A 111 -6.08 -11.57 -15.20
CA THR A 111 -5.36 -11.95 -13.99
C THR A 111 -3.87 -12.11 -14.27
N HIS A 112 -3.07 -11.39 -13.51
CA HIS A 112 -1.61 -11.46 -13.50
C HIS A 112 -1.14 -11.96 -12.15
N VAL A 113 -0.33 -13.01 -12.14
CA VAL A 113 0.18 -13.63 -10.91
C VAL A 113 1.70 -13.60 -10.91
N GLU A 114 2.28 -13.09 -9.84
CA GLU A 114 3.73 -13.03 -9.62
C GLU A 114 4.10 -13.78 -8.34
N PRO A 115 5.01 -14.75 -8.37
CA PRO A 115 5.57 -15.32 -7.15
C PRO A 115 6.50 -14.32 -6.46
N VAL A 116 6.31 -14.16 -5.16
CA VAL A 116 7.10 -13.24 -4.33
C VAL A 116 7.84 -14.00 -3.25
N ARG A 117 9.07 -13.55 -3.00
CA ARG A 117 9.95 -14.09 -1.97
C ARG A 117 10.37 -13.02 -0.99
N TYR A 118 10.46 -13.40 0.25
CA TYR A 118 11.14 -12.62 1.28
C TYR A 118 12.51 -13.22 1.60
N GLY A 119 13.52 -12.40 1.73
CA GLY A 119 14.86 -12.83 2.09
C GLY A 119 14.94 -13.50 3.46
N VAL A 120 16.01 -14.23 3.70
CA VAL A 120 16.31 -14.86 4.99
C VAL A 120 16.22 -13.83 6.11
N GLY A 121 15.55 -14.19 7.22
CA GLY A 121 15.37 -13.31 8.37
C GLY A 121 14.07 -12.49 8.35
N SER A 122 13.33 -12.43 7.24
CA SER A 122 12.05 -11.72 7.15
C SER A 122 10.88 -12.47 7.79
N ASN A 123 11.14 -13.29 8.79
CA ASN A 123 10.17 -14.21 9.38
C ASN A 123 8.97 -13.53 10.04
N LEU A 124 9.17 -12.32 10.60
CA LEU A 124 8.08 -11.56 11.24
C LEU A 124 6.99 -11.11 10.26
N MET A 125 7.27 -11.13 8.96
CA MET A 125 6.23 -10.88 7.94
C MET A 125 5.11 -11.92 8.00
N GLY A 126 5.38 -13.12 8.52
CA GLY A 126 4.37 -14.14 8.78
C GLY A 126 3.28 -13.72 9.77
N LEU A 127 3.50 -12.71 10.61
CA LEU A 127 2.47 -12.17 11.50
C LEU A 127 1.40 -11.36 10.75
N LEU A 128 1.63 -10.97 9.52
CA LEU A 128 0.66 -10.25 8.68
C LEU A 128 -0.30 -11.20 7.94
N GLN A 129 -0.08 -12.51 8.03
CA GLN A 129 -0.93 -13.50 7.37
C GLN A 129 -2.17 -13.85 8.20
N THR A 130 -3.18 -14.36 7.53
CA THR A 130 -4.41 -14.85 8.16
C THR A 130 -4.96 -16.05 7.38
N ILE A 131 -6.02 -16.67 7.91
CA ILE A 131 -6.71 -17.76 7.22
C ILE A 131 -7.39 -17.21 5.96
N ARG A 132 -7.22 -17.90 4.84
CA ARG A 132 -7.96 -17.60 3.60
C ARG A 132 -9.46 -17.78 3.86
N THR A 133 -10.22 -16.75 3.54
CA THR A 133 -11.67 -16.72 3.70
C THR A 133 -12.38 -16.55 2.37
N ASP A 134 -13.57 -17.13 2.28
CA ASP A 134 -14.46 -17.00 1.14
C ASP A 134 -15.62 -16.07 1.49
N GLY A 135 -16.19 -15.39 0.49
CA GLY A 135 -17.35 -14.51 0.64
C GLY A 135 -17.21 -13.18 -0.08
N TRP A 136 -18.32 -12.69 -0.58
CA TRP A 136 -18.42 -11.43 -1.33
C TRP A 136 -18.47 -10.20 -0.41
N SER A 137 -18.99 -10.35 0.80
CA SER A 137 -19.09 -9.27 1.78
C SER A 137 -18.13 -9.45 2.95
N SER A 138 -17.80 -8.34 3.63
CA SER A 138 -17.01 -8.38 4.86
C SER A 138 -17.67 -9.17 5.98
N LYS A 139 -19.01 -9.26 5.99
CA LYS A 139 -19.79 -10.05 6.96
C LYS A 139 -19.61 -11.55 6.72
N GLU A 140 -19.70 -11.97 5.46
CA GLU A 140 -19.49 -13.37 5.06
C GLU A 140 -18.07 -13.81 5.33
N ARG A 141 -17.06 -13.03 4.94
CA ARG A 141 -15.65 -13.33 5.19
C ARG A 141 -15.36 -13.47 6.70
N ARG A 142 -15.92 -12.59 7.56
CA ARG A 142 -15.77 -12.72 9.02
C ARG A 142 -16.45 -13.96 9.56
N ARG A 143 -17.60 -14.36 9.02
CA ARG A 143 -18.31 -15.58 9.43
C ARG A 143 -17.51 -16.83 9.02
N ASP A 144 -17.00 -16.86 7.79
CA ASP A 144 -16.16 -17.94 7.29
C ASP A 144 -14.85 -18.07 8.09
N TRP A 145 -14.21 -16.94 8.40
CA TRP A 145 -13.03 -16.91 9.25
C TRP A 145 -13.28 -17.54 10.61
N ARG A 146 -14.37 -17.14 11.27
CA ARG A 146 -14.74 -17.71 12.58
C ARG A 146 -15.02 -19.19 12.50
N ARG A 147 -15.73 -19.62 11.47
CA ARG A 147 -16.02 -21.04 11.24
C ARG A 147 -14.75 -21.85 11.09
N LYS A 148 -13.84 -21.43 10.20
CA LYS A 148 -12.55 -22.09 9.96
C LYS A 148 -11.65 -22.10 11.20
N PHE A 149 -11.68 -21.00 11.96
CA PHE A 149 -10.94 -20.86 13.21
C PHE A 149 -11.42 -21.87 14.27
N LEU A 150 -12.73 -21.96 14.50
CA LEU A 150 -13.30 -22.85 15.49
C LEU A 150 -13.20 -24.32 15.09
N ALA A 151 -13.30 -24.61 13.80
CA ALA A 151 -13.19 -25.98 13.29
C ALA A 151 -11.77 -26.56 13.38
N ASN A 152 -10.74 -25.70 13.33
CA ASN A 152 -9.35 -26.17 13.38
C ASN A 152 -8.44 -25.19 14.16
N PRO A 153 -8.47 -25.20 15.49
CA PRO A 153 -7.64 -24.29 16.30
C PRO A 153 -6.13 -24.54 16.13
N LYS A 154 -5.70 -25.75 15.74
CA LYS A 154 -4.31 -26.05 15.45
C LYS A 154 -3.79 -25.28 14.22
N LEU A 155 -4.66 -24.86 13.33
CA LEU A 155 -4.31 -24.04 12.17
C LEU A 155 -3.72 -22.69 12.58
N ILE A 156 -4.19 -22.13 13.69
CA ILE A 156 -3.70 -20.87 14.22
C ILE A 156 -2.27 -20.99 14.71
N GLY A 157 -1.96 -22.07 15.42
CA GLY A 157 -0.58 -22.35 15.83
C GLY A 157 0.36 -22.43 14.64
N LYS A 158 -0.10 -23.02 13.52
CA LYS A 158 0.67 -23.07 12.26
C LYS A 158 0.84 -21.69 11.61
N ILE A 159 -0.21 -20.87 11.62
CA ILE A 159 -0.15 -19.51 11.03
C ILE A 159 0.74 -18.60 11.89
N LEU A 160 0.71 -18.72 13.19
CA LEU A 160 1.55 -17.93 14.11
C LEU A 160 2.97 -18.48 14.24
N ASP A 161 3.26 -19.67 13.70
CA ASP A 161 4.62 -20.21 13.66
C ASP A 161 5.46 -19.50 12.60
N VAL A 162 6.11 -18.43 13.03
CA VAL A 162 7.00 -17.63 12.17
C VAL A 162 8.41 -18.22 12.03
N ARG A 163 8.70 -19.37 12.66
CA ARG A 163 10.03 -19.99 12.55
C ARG A 163 10.34 -20.39 11.13
N LYS A 164 11.44 -19.85 10.59
CA LYS A 164 11.85 -20.05 9.19
C LYS A 164 10.74 -19.76 8.17
N TRP A 165 9.84 -18.84 8.50
CA TRP A 165 8.68 -18.52 7.67
C TRP A 165 9.08 -18.13 6.25
N SER A 166 10.07 -17.24 6.09
CA SER A 166 10.55 -16.82 4.77
C SER A 166 11.10 -17.95 3.91
N GLN A 167 11.65 -19.00 4.55
CA GLN A 167 12.20 -20.16 3.85
C GLN A 167 11.10 -21.15 3.45
N ARG A 168 10.00 -21.21 4.20
CA ARG A 168 8.90 -22.20 4.00
C ARG A 168 7.73 -21.66 3.21
N THR A 169 7.68 -20.35 2.91
CA THR A 169 6.48 -19.72 2.37
C THR A 169 6.68 -19.31 0.92
N VAL A 170 5.74 -19.76 0.09
CA VAL A 170 5.55 -19.26 -1.28
C VAL A 170 4.40 -18.28 -1.26
N ILE A 171 4.61 -17.09 -1.78
CA ILE A 171 3.60 -16.03 -1.87
C ILE A 171 3.31 -15.77 -3.34
N ALA A 172 2.05 -15.60 -3.66
CA ALA A 172 1.59 -15.13 -4.95
C ALA A 172 0.92 -13.77 -4.80
N LEU A 173 1.42 -12.79 -5.54
CA LEU A 173 0.75 -11.54 -5.83
C LEU A 173 -0.26 -11.82 -6.95
N VAL A 174 -1.53 -11.70 -6.65
CA VAL A 174 -2.60 -11.84 -7.65
C VAL A 174 -3.14 -10.46 -7.94
N MET A 175 -2.89 -9.96 -9.13
CA MET A 175 -3.38 -8.67 -9.59
C MET A 175 -4.45 -8.88 -10.66
N GLN A 176 -5.49 -8.07 -10.63
CA GLN A 176 -6.58 -8.18 -11.59
C GLN A 176 -6.82 -6.85 -12.32
N ASN A 177 -6.94 -6.93 -13.64
CA ASN A 177 -7.27 -5.80 -14.50
C ASN A 177 -8.80 -5.67 -14.64
N VAL A 178 -9.49 -5.58 -13.49
CA VAL A 178 -10.93 -5.38 -13.44
C VAL A 178 -11.24 -3.99 -12.88
N ASP A 179 -12.39 -3.42 -13.25
CA ASP A 179 -12.81 -2.11 -12.74
C ASP A 179 -13.31 -2.23 -11.29
N SER A 180 -12.36 -2.17 -10.36
CA SER A 180 -12.62 -2.17 -8.91
C SER A 180 -12.26 -0.83 -8.30
N SER A 181 -12.92 0.22 -8.76
CA SER A 181 -12.69 1.56 -8.26
C SER A 181 -13.29 1.78 -6.87
N VAL A 182 -12.63 2.62 -6.09
CA VAL A 182 -13.10 3.08 -4.79
C VAL A 182 -13.21 4.60 -4.78
N SER A 183 -14.13 5.12 -3.98
CA SER A 183 -14.22 6.56 -3.74
C SER A 183 -13.43 6.90 -2.47
N VAL A 184 -12.55 7.89 -2.59
CA VAL A 184 -11.72 8.39 -1.50
C VAL A 184 -12.12 9.81 -1.20
N SER A 185 -12.38 10.12 0.05
CA SER A 185 -12.71 11.48 0.50
C SER A 185 -11.86 11.89 1.69
N GLY A 186 -11.52 13.17 1.75
CA GLY A 186 -10.78 13.74 2.87
C GLY A 186 -11.72 14.26 3.95
N LYS A 187 -11.44 13.94 5.22
CA LYS A 187 -12.19 14.44 6.36
C LYS A 187 -11.26 14.95 7.48
N ARG A 188 -11.61 16.07 8.07
CA ARG A 188 -10.96 16.52 9.31
C ARG A 188 -11.49 15.72 10.48
N GLY A 189 -10.61 15.20 11.31
CA GLY A 189 -10.93 14.53 12.55
C GLY A 189 -10.13 15.09 13.72
N LEU A 190 -10.39 14.62 14.92
CA LEU A 190 -9.73 15.08 16.16
C LEU A 190 -8.19 14.97 16.08
N PHE A 191 -7.68 13.95 15.39
CA PHE A 191 -6.24 13.68 15.22
C PHE A 191 -5.69 14.15 13.86
N GLY A 192 -6.33 15.12 13.22
CA GLY A 192 -5.90 15.71 11.97
C GLY A 192 -6.71 15.26 10.73
N PHE A 193 -6.14 15.52 9.55
CA PHE A 193 -6.79 15.20 8.27
C PHE A 193 -6.57 13.75 7.90
N ARG A 194 -7.65 13.04 7.56
CA ARG A 194 -7.68 11.63 7.14
C ARG A 194 -8.36 11.48 5.79
N LEU A 195 -8.01 10.43 5.08
CA LEU A 195 -8.76 9.91 3.93
C LEU A 195 -9.71 8.83 4.41
#